data_aafedb9fdfec0c9c60d7cd32c0afc065
#
_entry.id   aafedb9fdfec0c9c60d7cd32c0afc065
#
_cell.length_a   1.000
_cell.length_b   1.000
_cell.length_c   1.000
_cell.angle_alpha   90.00
_cell.angle_beta   90.00
_cell.angle_gamma   90.00
#
_symmetry.space_group_name_H-M   'P 1'
#
loop_
_entity.id
_entity.type
_entity.pdbx_description
1 polymer ?
#
loop_
_entity_poly.entity_id
_entity_poly.type
_entity_poly.pdbx_seq_one_letter_code
_entity_poly.pdbx_strand_id
1 'polypeptide(L)'
;MKDLGERRESGSVYELSAEKRVVSVKFGKRLSVRDVEGYVTALMADPSFIPDFSEIVDLSNVEELDLSSEHAITLADMVDPFCSRAKRAFVAQSRVQIHAARLHQILRNDERNIRIFASLAEAQEWLKE
;
A
#
# COMPACT_ATOMS: atom_id res chain seq x y z
N MET A 1 -16.08 15.32 11.42
CA MET A 1 -16.00 13.87 11.45
C MET A 1 -14.56 13.42 11.53
N LYS A 2 -14.27 12.57 12.42
CA LYS A 2 -12.91 12.07 12.59
C LYS A 2 -12.64 10.88 11.69
N ASP A 3 -11.39 10.52 11.63
CA ASP A 3 -10.97 9.36 10.88
C ASP A 3 -11.60 8.09 11.42
N LEU A 4 -11.63 7.08 10.60
CA LEU A 4 -12.36 5.87 10.87
C LEU A 4 -11.60 4.86 11.72
N GLY A 5 -10.35 5.17 12.05
CA GLY A 5 -9.54 4.32 12.90
C GLY A 5 -8.93 3.14 12.17
N GLU A 6 -8.23 2.32 12.93
CA GLU A 6 -7.51 1.18 12.38
C GLU A 6 -8.40 0.02 12.02
N ARG A 7 -8.03 -0.64 10.93
CA ARG A 7 -8.66 -1.89 10.50
C ARG A 7 -7.59 -2.94 10.31
N ARG A 8 -7.82 -4.12 10.86
CA ARG A 8 -6.85 -5.22 10.80
C ARG A 8 -7.33 -6.30 9.86
N GLU A 9 -6.42 -6.79 9.02
CA GLU A 9 -6.72 -7.87 8.10
C GLU A 9 -5.44 -8.62 7.75
N SER A 10 -5.36 -9.92 8.13
CA SER A 10 -4.27 -10.82 7.71
C SER A 10 -2.85 -10.26 7.82
N GLY A 11 -2.49 -9.68 8.95
CA GLY A 11 -1.13 -9.17 9.15
C GLY A 11 -0.91 -7.76 8.65
N SER A 12 -1.94 -7.11 8.16
CA SER A 12 -1.88 -5.69 7.83
C SER A 12 -2.83 -4.90 8.71
N VAL A 13 -2.52 -3.62 8.90
CA VAL A 13 -3.37 -2.68 9.60
C VAL A 13 -3.51 -1.47 8.71
N TYR A 14 -4.72 -1.04 8.42
CA TYR A 14 -4.91 0.15 7.62
C TYR A 14 -5.88 1.13 8.25
N GLU A 15 -5.74 2.39 7.88
CA GLU A 15 -6.60 3.46 8.32
C GLU A 15 -7.10 4.24 7.11
N LEU A 16 -8.34 4.68 7.19
CA LEU A 16 -8.91 5.56 6.18
C LEU A 16 -9.11 6.94 6.78
N SER A 17 -8.63 7.96 6.09
CA SER A 17 -8.94 9.34 6.42
C SER A 17 -9.81 9.89 5.30
N ALA A 18 -11.11 9.97 5.55
CA ALA A 18 -12.05 10.51 4.56
C ALA A 18 -11.77 11.98 4.32
N GLU A 19 -11.39 12.70 5.37
CA GLU A 19 -11.09 14.12 5.27
C GLU A 19 -9.88 14.40 4.38
N LYS A 20 -8.81 13.63 4.57
CA LYS A 20 -7.58 13.79 3.79
C LYS A 20 -7.60 13.00 2.49
N ARG A 21 -8.55 12.13 2.33
CA ARG A 21 -8.70 11.24 1.17
C ARG A 21 -7.47 10.36 0.98
N VAL A 22 -7.04 9.74 2.08
CA VAL A 22 -5.84 8.90 2.11
C VAL A 22 -6.12 7.59 2.83
N VAL A 23 -5.62 6.50 2.27
CA VAL A 23 -5.55 5.19 2.92
C VAL A 23 -4.10 4.96 3.33
N SER A 24 -3.86 4.64 4.60
CA SER A 24 -2.51 4.31 5.08
C SER A 24 -2.52 2.86 5.54
N VAL A 25 -1.67 2.03 4.96
CA VAL A 25 -1.55 0.63 5.35
C VAL A 25 -0.15 0.36 5.86
N LYS A 26 -0.05 -0.46 6.90
CA LYS A 26 1.22 -0.87 7.49
C LYS A 26 1.26 -2.38 7.54
N PHE A 27 2.32 -2.97 7.01
CA PHE A 27 2.52 -4.41 7.03
C PHE A 27 3.46 -4.80 8.17
N GLY A 28 3.37 -6.06 8.61
CA GLY A 28 4.21 -6.58 9.68
C GLY A 28 5.57 -7.04 9.19
N LYS A 29 6.28 -7.78 10.04
CA LYS A 29 7.65 -8.20 9.78
C LYS A 29 7.81 -9.07 8.54
N ARG A 30 6.83 -9.90 8.26
CA ARG A 30 6.84 -10.78 7.10
C ARG A 30 5.73 -10.37 6.15
N LEU A 31 6.11 -9.97 4.97
CA LEU A 31 5.15 -9.56 3.94
C LEU A 31 4.91 -10.73 3.00
N SER A 32 3.66 -11.17 2.92
CA SER A 32 3.26 -12.28 2.05
C SER A 32 2.16 -11.85 1.11
N VAL A 33 1.89 -12.67 0.09
CA VAL A 33 0.79 -12.40 -0.83
C VAL A 33 -0.55 -12.40 -0.10
N ARG A 34 -0.68 -13.23 0.94
CA ARG A 34 -1.89 -13.29 1.75
C ARG A 34 -2.20 -11.96 2.44
N ASP A 35 -1.15 -11.31 2.94
CA ASP A 35 -1.30 -10.03 3.61
C ASP A 35 -1.82 -8.98 2.63
N VAL A 36 -1.28 -8.99 1.43
CA VAL A 36 -1.70 -8.04 0.38
C VAL A 36 -3.13 -8.33 -0.06
N GLU A 37 -3.45 -9.61 -0.29
CA GLU A 37 -4.80 -10.02 -0.67
C GLU A 37 -5.83 -9.64 0.40
N GLY A 38 -5.49 -9.87 1.67
CA GLY A 38 -6.38 -9.52 2.78
C GLY A 38 -6.65 -8.03 2.83
N TYR A 39 -5.61 -7.23 2.67
CA TYR A 39 -5.74 -5.77 2.65
C TYR A 39 -6.63 -5.32 1.49
N VAL A 40 -6.35 -5.80 0.28
CA VAL A 40 -7.12 -5.41 -0.92
C VAL A 40 -8.58 -5.80 -0.78
N THR A 41 -8.84 -7.02 -0.30
CA THR A 41 -10.20 -7.51 -0.13
C THR A 41 -10.96 -6.67 0.91
N ALA A 42 -10.31 -6.38 2.03
CA ALA A 42 -10.93 -5.56 3.08
C ALA A 42 -11.23 -4.15 2.59
N LEU A 43 -10.27 -3.57 1.86
CA LEU A 43 -10.42 -2.22 1.34
C LEU A 43 -11.57 -2.12 0.34
N MET A 44 -11.67 -3.09 -0.56
CA MET A 44 -12.74 -3.11 -1.56
C MET A 44 -14.13 -3.28 -0.94
N ALA A 45 -14.20 -3.91 0.22
CA ALA A 45 -15.45 -4.11 0.95
C ALA A 45 -15.77 -2.96 1.90
N ASP A 46 -14.85 -2.02 2.09
CA ASP A 46 -15.02 -0.91 3.04
C ASP A 46 -15.85 0.20 2.39
N PRO A 47 -17.05 0.49 2.94
CA PRO A 47 -17.94 1.49 2.32
C PRO A 47 -17.39 2.91 2.37
N SER A 48 -16.37 3.16 3.17
CA SER A 48 -15.75 4.49 3.28
C SER A 48 -14.65 4.71 2.24
N PHE A 49 -14.23 3.65 1.56
CA PHE A 49 -13.16 3.75 0.57
C PHE A 49 -13.69 4.22 -0.79
N ILE A 50 -12.94 5.13 -1.40
CA ILE A 50 -13.23 5.61 -2.76
C ILE A 50 -11.95 5.43 -3.59
N PRO A 51 -12.03 4.86 -4.80
CA PRO A 51 -10.84 4.60 -5.63
C PRO A 51 -9.94 5.82 -5.91
N ASP A 52 -10.46 7.02 -5.77
CA ASP A 52 -9.68 8.25 -5.98
C ASP A 52 -8.79 8.62 -4.79
N PHE A 53 -8.92 7.92 -3.68
CA PHE A 53 -8.08 8.18 -2.52
C PHE A 53 -6.62 7.90 -2.86
N SER A 54 -5.71 8.63 -2.21
CA SER A 54 -4.29 8.34 -2.27
C SER A 54 -3.97 7.20 -1.31
N GLU A 55 -2.81 6.57 -1.51
CA GLU A 55 -2.38 5.45 -0.67
C GLU A 55 -0.99 5.70 -0.11
N ILE A 56 -0.80 5.37 1.16
CA ILE A 56 0.53 5.28 1.77
C ILE A 56 0.72 3.83 2.20
N VAL A 57 1.75 3.19 1.67
CA VAL A 57 2.12 1.82 2.04
C VAL A 57 3.38 1.90 2.89
N ASP A 58 3.24 1.65 4.17
CA ASP A 58 4.37 1.71 5.11
C ASP A 58 4.99 0.32 5.26
N LEU A 59 6.18 0.16 4.70
CA LEU A 59 6.93 -1.09 4.75
C LEU A 59 8.03 -1.07 5.82
N SER A 60 8.05 -0.06 6.68
CA SER A 60 9.16 0.14 7.62
C SER A 60 9.33 -1.00 8.63
N ASN A 61 8.30 -1.79 8.89
CA ASN A 61 8.39 -2.95 9.77
C ASN A 61 8.76 -4.24 9.05
N VAL A 62 8.75 -4.24 7.73
CA VAL A 62 8.99 -5.47 6.95
C VAL A 62 10.47 -5.86 7.03
N GLU A 63 10.72 -7.11 7.44
CA GLU A 63 12.06 -7.69 7.52
C GLU A 63 12.24 -8.83 6.52
N GLU A 64 11.15 -9.51 6.17
CA GLU A 64 11.17 -10.64 5.25
C GLU A 64 10.11 -10.47 4.18
N LEU A 65 10.47 -10.89 2.98
CA LEU A 65 9.57 -10.87 1.84
C LEU A 65 9.29 -12.32 1.44
N ASP A 66 8.04 -12.76 1.63
CA ASP A 66 7.61 -14.12 1.26
C ASP A 66 6.82 -14.05 -0.05
N LEU A 67 7.53 -13.69 -1.13
CA LEU A 67 6.95 -13.56 -2.45
C LEU A 67 7.82 -14.33 -3.45
N SER A 68 7.30 -15.46 -3.93
CA SER A 68 7.94 -16.21 -5.01
C SER A 68 7.53 -15.61 -6.36
N SER A 69 8.11 -16.13 -7.44
CA SER A 69 7.73 -15.72 -8.80
C SER A 69 6.25 -15.94 -9.05
N GLU A 70 5.72 -17.06 -8.55
CA GLU A 70 4.30 -17.38 -8.69
C GLU A 70 3.43 -16.37 -7.94
N HIS A 71 3.87 -15.97 -6.74
CA HIS A 71 3.17 -14.98 -5.96
C HIS A 71 3.16 -13.63 -6.66
N ALA A 72 4.26 -13.28 -7.33
CA ALA A 72 4.33 -12.03 -8.08
C ALA A 72 3.32 -12.01 -9.21
N ILE A 73 3.16 -13.14 -9.92
CA ILE A 73 2.16 -13.27 -10.97
C ILE A 73 0.75 -13.11 -10.39
N THR A 74 0.48 -13.75 -9.27
CA THR A 74 -0.81 -13.64 -8.58
C THR A 74 -1.12 -12.19 -8.25
N LEU A 75 -0.14 -11.46 -7.70
CA LEU A 75 -0.33 -10.04 -7.37
C LEU A 75 -0.59 -9.19 -8.60
N ALA A 76 0.08 -9.50 -9.71
CA ALA A 76 -0.10 -8.76 -10.95
C ALA A 76 -1.51 -8.94 -11.51
N ASP A 77 -2.11 -10.10 -11.28
CA ASP A 77 -3.46 -10.41 -11.76
C ASP A 77 -4.57 -9.88 -10.84
N MET A 78 -4.21 -9.42 -9.64
CA MET A 78 -5.21 -8.89 -8.73
C MET A 78 -5.78 -7.57 -9.23
N VAL A 79 -7.07 -7.39 -9.00
CA VAL A 79 -7.73 -6.13 -9.31
C VAL A 79 -7.15 -5.04 -8.40
N ASP A 80 -6.75 -3.95 -9.01
CA ASP A 80 -6.25 -2.80 -8.26
C ASP A 80 -7.45 -1.97 -7.79
N PRO A 81 -7.64 -1.80 -6.47
CA PRO A 81 -8.78 -1.03 -5.97
C PRO A 81 -8.68 0.47 -6.21
N PHE A 82 -7.46 0.97 -6.47
CA PHE A 82 -7.25 2.39 -6.70
C PHE A 82 -7.37 2.74 -8.18
N CYS A 83 -7.82 3.95 -8.46
CA CYS A 83 -7.86 4.40 -9.85
C CYS A 83 -6.45 4.72 -10.34
N SER A 84 -6.28 4.77 -11.66
CA SER A 84 -4.95 4.93 -12.26
C SER A 84 -4.29 6.29 -11.95
N ARG A 85 -5.08 7.27 -11.50
CA ARG A 85 -4.55 8.59 -11.16
C ARG A 85 -4.23 8.77 -9.69
N ALA A 86 -4.58 7.78 -8.88
CA ALA A 86 -4.32 7.86 -7.44
C ALA A 86 -2.82 7.88 -7.17
N LYS A 87 -2.39 8.79 -6.30
CA LYS A 87 -0.99 8.83 -5.87
C LYS A 87 -0.77 7.76 -4.83
N ARG A 88 0.30 7.02 -4.99
CA ARG A 88 0.62 5.90 -4.10
C ARG A 88 2.06 6.04 -3.65
N ALA A 89 2.24 6.25 -2.35
CA ALA A 89 3.54 6.47 -1.75
C ALA A 89 3.93 5.25 -0.93
N PHE A 90 5.12 4.72 -1.18
CA PHE A 90 5.69 3.62 -0.41
C PHE A 90 6.78 4.16 0.49
N VAL A 91 6.72 3.81 1.77
CA VAL A 91 7.77 4.14 2.73
C VAL A 91 8.64 2.90 2.89
N ALA A 92 9.89 2.99 2.46
CA ALA A 92 10.81 1.88 2.43
C ALA A 92 12.23 2.36 2.73
N GLN A 93 12.93 1.66 3.62
CA GLN A 93 14.25 2.08 4.07
C GLN A 93 15.31 1.00 3.83
N SER A 94 14.97 -0.26 4.03
CA SER A 94 15.91 -1.37 3.85
C SER A 94 15.88 -1.87 2.40
N ARG A 95 16.88 -2.69 2.05
CA ARG A 95 16.93 -3.31 0.73
C ARG A 95 15.69 -4.15 0.45
N VAL A 96 15.26 -4.93 1.42
CA VAL A 96 14.07 -5.78 1.28
C VAL A 96 12.84 -4.92 1.01
N GLN A 97 12.68 -3.86 1.77
CA GLN A 97 11.54 -2.97 1.64
C GLN A 97 11.53 -2.25 0.29
N ILE A 98 12.68 -1.74 -0.11
CA ILE A 98 12.80 -1.05 -1.40
C ILE A 98 12.54 -2.02 -2.54
N HIS A 99 13.04 -3.25 -2.42
CA HIS A 99 12.78 -4.28 -3.43
C HIS A 99 11.28 -4.55 -3.56
N ALA A 100 10.58 -4.70 -2.44
CA ALA A 100 9.14 -4.93 -2.46
C ALA A 100 8.39 -3.78 -3.12
N ALA A 101 8.76 -2.54 -2.79
CA ALA A 101 8.12 -1.36 -3.38
C ALA A 101 8.37 -1.26 -4.89
N ARG A 102 9.59 -1.54 -5.31
CA ARG A 102 9.92 -1.51 -6.73
C ARG A 102 9.22 -2.60 -7.52
N LEU A 103 9.07 -3.77 -6.92
CA LEU A 103 8.34 -4.86 -7.54
C LEU A 103 6.90 -4.45 -7.83
N HIS A 104 6.25 -3.81 -6.87
CA HIS A 104 4.89 -3.31 -7.06
C HIS A 104 4.83 -2.26 -8.18
N GLN A 105 5.79 -1.35 -8.19
CA GLN A 105 5.88 -0.30 -9.20
C GLN A 105 6.01 -0.90 -10.61
N ILE A 106 6.84 -1.93 -10.75
CA ILE A 106 7.04 -2.63 -12.02
C ILE A 106 5.77 -3.38 -12.43
N LEU A 107 5.16 -4.11 -11.49
CA LEU A 107 3.97 -4.89 -11.78
C LEU A 107 2.79 -4.01 -12.22
N ARG A 108 2.70 -2.80 -11.71
CA ARG A 108 1.65 -1.86 -12.10
C ARG A 108 2.04 -1.00 -13.30
N ASN A 109 3.30 -1.09 -13.73
CA ASN A 109 3.82 -0.30 -14.85
C ASN A 109 3.54 1.19 -14.66
N ASP A 110 3.78 1.69 -13.46
CA ASP A 110 3.45 3.06 -13.09
C ASP A 110 4.57 3.71 -12.28
N GLU A 111 5.40 4.49 -12.96
CA GLU A 111 6.51 5.19 -12.32
C GLU A 111 6.15 6.64 -11.93
N ARG A 112 5.03 7.14 -12.41
CA ARG A 112 4.65 8.53 -12.15
C ARG A 112 3.83 8.68 -10.89
N ASN A 113 2.87 7.80 -10.69
CA ASN A 113 1.95 7.90 -9.58
C ASN A 113 2.31 6.98 -8.41
N ILE A 114 3.30 6.10 -8.57
CA ILE A 114 3.79 5.25 -7.50
C ILE A 114 5.24 5.66 -7.22
N ARG A 115 5.49 6.19 -6.03
CA ARG A 115 6.81 6.66 -5.63
C ARG A 115 7.25 6.08 -4.31
N ILE A 116 8.58 5.99 -4.12
CA ILE A 116 9.20 5.38 -2.95
C ILE A 116 9.92 6.47 -2.16
N PHE A 117 9.65 6.52 -0.85
CA PHE A 117 10.24 7.51 0.05
C PHE A 117 10.90 6.82 1.23
N ALA A 118 11.91 7.46 1.79
CA ALA A 118 12.62 6.94 2.95
C ALA A 118 11.87 7.20 4.26
N SER A 119 10.96 8.17 4.28
CA SER A 119 10.22 8.50 5.49
C SER A 119 8.75 8.76 5.22
N LEU A 120 7.96 8.57 6.27
CA LEU A 120 6.53 8.86 6.22
C LEU A 120 6.28 10.35 5.95
N ALA A 121 7.09 11.22 6.55
CA ALA A 121 6.93 12.66 6.37
C ALA A 121 7.08 13.06 4.91
N GLU A 122 8.08 12.51 4.21
CA GLU A 122 8.28 12.80 2.80
C GLU A 122 7.11 12.31 1.95
N ALA A 123 6.60 11.12 2.26
CA ALA A 123 5.45 10.57 1.56
C ALA A 123 4.23 11.46 1.73
N GLN A 124 3.97 11.91 2.95
CA GLN A 124 2.84 12.78 3.24
C GLN A 124 2.95 14.12 2.52
N GLU A 125 4.15 14.68 2.45
CA GLU A 125 4.35 15.95 1.73
C GLU A 125 4.06 15.80 0.24
N TRP A 126 4.51 14.71 -0.36
CA TRP A 126 4.24 14.48 -1.77
C TRP A 126 2.74 14.35 -2.06
N LEU A 127 1.99 13.72 -1.16
CA LEU A 127 0.56 13.54 -1.36
C LEU A 127 -0.21 14.86 -1.33
N LYS A 128 0.36 15.90 -0.74
CA LYS A 128 -0.28 17.22 -0.69
C LYS A 128 -0.11 18.03 -1.96
N GLU A 129 0.80 17.64 -2.81
CA GLU A 129 1.07 18.39 -4.04
C GLU A 129 -0.05 18.29 -5.07
#